data_63adfd76d6c22fba8985eeebd1fa88e4
#
_entry.id   63adfd76d6c22fba8985eeebd1fa88e4
#
_cell.length_a   1.000
_cell.length_b   1.000
_cell.length_c   1.000
_cell.angle_alpha   90.00
_cell.angle_beta   90.00
_cell.angle_gamma   90.00
#
_symmetry.space_group_name_H-M   'P 1'
#
loop_
_entity.id
_entity.type
_entity.pdbx_description
1 polymer ?
#
loop_
_entity_poly.entity_id
_entity_poly.type
_entity_poly.pdbx_seq_one_letter_code
_entity_poly.pdbx_strand_id
1 'polypeptide(L)'
;MYIKDVTVENKVGLHARPATFFIQKANEFKSSIWVEKEERRVNAKSLLGVLSLGIVGGTTIKVIADGADEEAAVDALVSLVESGFEE
;
A
#
# COMPACT_ATOMS: atom_id res chain seq x y z
N MET A 1 -10.39 9.75 8.40
CA MET A 1 -9.71 9.19 7.19
C MET A 1 -8.40 9.92 6.95
N TYR A 2 -7.35 9.16 6.66
CA TYR A 2 -6.00 9.70 6.45
C TYR A 2 -5.48 9.17 5.12
N ILE A 3 -4.94 10.05 4.27
CA ILE A 3 -4.57 9.70 2.90
C ILE A 3 -3.21 10.31 2.58
N LYS A 4 -2.34 9.50 1.97
CA LYS A 4 -1.07 9.99 1.42
C LYS A 4 -0.80 9.36 0.07
N ASP A 5 -0.16 10.13 -0.80
CA ASP A 5 0.34 9.63 -2.07
C ASP A 5 1.77 9.16 -1.85
N VAL A 6 2.16 8.11 -2.58
CA VAL A 6 3.54 7.63 -2.58
C VAL A 6 3.85 7.04 -3.95
N THR A 7 5.08 7.26 -4.43
CA THR A 7 5.52 6.70 -5.70
C THR A 7 6.30 5.40 -5.43
N VAL A 8 5.92 4.34 -6.14
CA VAL A 8 6.59 3.05 -6.06
C VAL A 8 7.83 3.14 -6.95
N GLU A 9 9.01 3.12 -6.35
CA GLU A 9 10.25 3.34 -7.10
C GLU A 9 11.07 2.09 -7.37
N ASN A 10 10.74 0.97 -6.73
CA ASN A 10 11.46 -0.28 -7.01
C ASN A 10 11.14 -0.76 -8.42
N LYS A 11 12.13 -1.37 -9.08
CA LYS A 11 12.04 -1.73 -10.49
C LYS A 11 10.87 -2.66 -10.82
N VAL A 12 10.53 -3.56 -9.91
CA VAL A 12 9.53 -4.58 -10.16
C VAL A 12 8.12 -4.18 -9.71
N GLY A 13 7.98 -3.04 -9.02
CA GLY A 13 6.67 -2.61 -8.52
C GLY A 13 6.11 -3.57 -7.47
N LEU A 14 4.77 -3.68 -7.42
CA LEU A 14 4.09 -4.55 -6.46
C LEU A 14 3.76 -5.91 -7.07
N HIS A 15 4.79 -6.72 -7.30
CA HIS A 15 4.64 -8.14 -7.62
C HIS A 15 4.38 -8.95 -6.35
N ALA A 16 4.36 -10.29 -6.48
CA ALA A 16 3.96 -11.15 -5.38
C ALA A 16 4.74 -10.90 -4.07
N ARG A 17 6.07 -10.81 -4.14
CA ARG A 17 6.87 -10.67 -2.92
C ARG A 17 6.74 -9.30 -2.27
N PRO A 18 6.94 -8.17 -2.98
CA PRO A 18 6.68 -6.85 -2.39
C PRO A 18 5.23 -6.68 -1.95
N ALA A 19 4.27 -7.22 -2.71
CA ALA A 19 2.87 -7.14 -2.35
C ALA A 19 2.61 -7.89 -1.04
N THR A 20 3.25 -9.04 -0.83
CA THR A 20 3.12 -9.79 0.41
C THR A 20 3.59 -8.96 1.61
N PHE A 21 4.74 -8.29 1.50
CA PHE A 21 5.23 -7.43 2.57
C PHE A 21 4.24 -6.28 2.85
N PHE A 22 3.71 -5.68 1.80
CA PHE A 22 2.75 -4.59 1.92
C PHE A 22 1.50 -5.04 2.67
N ILE A 23 0.96 -6.20 2.30
CA ILE A 23 -0.23 -6.75 2.91
C ILE A 23 0.00 -7.15 4.36
N GLN A 24 1.15 -7.77 4.65
CA GLN A 24 1.51 -8.11 6.03
C GLN A 24 1.59 -6.87 6.90
N LYS A 25 2.19 -5.81 6.39
CA LYS A 25 2.26 -4.54 7.13
C LYS A 25 0.86 -3.98 7.35
N ALA A 26 0.02 -3.96 6.32
CA ALA A 26 -1.36 -3.46 6.43
C ALA A 26 -2.17 -4.23 7.48
N ASN A 27 -1.95 -5.54 7.56
CA ASN A 27 -2.68 -6.38 8.51
C ASN A 27 -2.23 -6.20 9.97
N GLU A 28 -1.16 -5.45 10.24
CA GLU A 28 -0.76 -5.11 11.60
C GLU A 28 -1.66 -4.04 12.21
N PHE A 29 -2.46 -3.37 11.41
CA PHE A 29 -3.30 -2.26 11.86
C PHE A 29 -4.78 -2.63 11.84
N LYS A 30 -5.54 -2.01 12.75
CA LYS A 30 -6.98 -2.27 12.88
C LYS A 30 -7.83 -1.48 11.90
N SER A 31 -7.31 -0.34 11.43
CA SER A 31 -8.04 0.49 10.48
C SER A 31 -8.35 -0.24 9.19
N SER A 32 -9.42 0.16 8.53
CA SER A 32 -9.66 -0.24 7.14
C SER A 32 -8.64 0.49 6.29
N ILE A 33 -8.00 -0.21 5.37
CA ILE A 33 -6.94 0.35 4.55
C ILE A 33 -7.18 0.01 3.08
N TRP A 34 -7.02 1.02 2.22
CA TRP A 34 -7.18 0.87 0.77
C TRP A 34 -5.97 1.39 0.05
N VAL A 35 -5.72 0.84 -1.13
CA VAL A 35 -4.76 1.35 -2.09
C VAL A 35 -5.53 1.75 -3.34
N GLU A 36 -5.23 2.93 -3.88
CA GLU A 36 -5.90 3.42 -5.07
C GLU A 36 -4.87 3.76 -6.15
N LYS A 37 -5.14 3.30 -7.36
CA LYS A 37 -4.37 3.62 -8.55
C LYS A 37 -5.35 3.95 -9.67
N GLU A 38 -5.24 5.13 -10.26
CA GLU A 38 -6.07 5.52 -11.40
C GLU A 38 -7.57 5.30 -11.15
N GLU A 39 -8.04 5.77 -10.00
CA GLU A 39 -9.44 5.69 -9.58
C GLU A 39 -9.91 4.27 -9.21
N ARG A 40 -9.06 3.26 -9.29
CA ARG A 40 -9.39 1.91 -8.80
C ARG A 40 -8.90 1.78 -7.37
N ARG A 41 -9.83 1.51 -6.48
CA ARG A 41 -9.55 1.35 -5.05
C ARG A 41 -9.75 -0.10 -4.65
N VAL A 42 -8.76 -0.69 -3.97
CA VAL A 42 -8.83 -2.07 -3.50
C VAL A 42 -8.46 -2.14 -2.02
N ASN A 43 -8.86 -3.23 -1.38
CA ASN A 43 -8.51 -3.49 0.01
C ASN A 43 -7.01 -3.80 0.11
N ALA A 44 -6.28 -2.99 0.88
CA ALA A 44 -4.83 -3.15 1.04
C ALA A 44 -4.45 -4.41 1.82
N LYS A 45 -5.41 -5.07 2.47
CA LYS A 45 -5.18 -6.31 3.21
C LYS A 45 -5.43 -7.55 2.36
N SER A 46 -5.78 -7.37 1.08
CA SER A 46 -6.07 -8.45 0.15
C SER A 46 -4.96 -8.57 -0.89
N LEU A 47 -4.28 -9.71 -0.92
CA LEU A 47 -3.22 -9.95 -1.90
C LEU A 47 -3.75 -9.88 -3.33
N LEU A 48 -4.88 -10.53 -3.59
CA LEU A 48 -5.47 -10.50 -4.93
C LEU A 48 -5.88 -9.08 -5.32
N GLY A 49 -6.42 -8.31 -4.38
CA GLY A 49 -6.81 -6.93 -4.63
C GLY A 49 -5.60 -6.08 -5.03
N VAL A 50 -4.54 -6.14 -4.25
CA VAL A 50 -3.33 -5.35 -4.52
C VAL A 50 -2.69 -5.77 -5.84
N LEU A 51 -2.56 -7.08 -6.09
CA LEU A 51 -1.99 -7.57 -7.34
C LEU A 51 -2.82 -7.16 -8.55
N SER A 52 -4.14 -7.07 -8.40
CA SER A 52 -5.03 -6.71 -9.51
C SER A 52 -4.82 -5.31 -10.03
N LEU A 53 -4.18 -4.44 -9.26
CA LEU A 53 -3.90 -3.07 -9.70
C LEU A 53 -2.75 -2.99 -10.71
N GLY A 54 -1.92 -4.01 -10.81
CA GLY A 54 -0.80 -4.02 -11.75
C GLY A 54 0.16 -2.87 -11.51
N ILE A 55 0.50 -2.60 -10.25
CA ILE A 55 1.39 -1.49 -9.89
C ILE A 55 2.82 -1.81 -10.29
N VAL A 56 3.40 -0.94 -11.10
CA VAL A 56 4.79 -1.09 -11.59
C VAL A 56 5.64 0.06 -11.06
N GLY A 57 6.97 -0.06 -11.22
CA GLY A 57 7.87 1.01 -10.81
C GLY A 57 7.54 2.32 -11.52
N GLY A 58 7.59 3.42 -10.79
CA GLY A 58 7.23 4.75 -11.29
C GLY A 58 5.77 5.12 -11.09
N THR A 59 4.94 4.20 -10.63
CA THR A 59 3.52 4.45 -10.39
C THR A 59 3.32 5.18 -9.05
N THR A 60 2.50 6.24 -9.06
CA THR A 60 2.08 6.90 -7.83
C THR A 60 0.74 6.31 -7.40
N ILE A 61 0.66 5.92 -6.13
CA ILE A 61 -0.54 5.33 -5.55
C ILE A 61 -0.99 6.17 -4.36
N LYS A 62 -2.27 6.04 -4.00
CA LYS A 62 -2.80 6.61 -2.76
C LYS A 62 -2.94 5.49 -1.73
N VAL A 63 -2.49 5.76 -0.52
CA VAL A 63 -2.71 4.87 0.61
C VAL A 63 -3.70 5.56 1.52
N ILE A 64 -4.82 4.90 1.80
CA ILE A 64 -5.95 5.47 2.51
C ILE A 64 -6.26 4.59 3.71
N ALA A 65 -6.46 5.18 4.87
CA ALA A 65 -6.88 4.44 6.05
C ALA A 65 -7.97 5.18 6.80
N ASP A 66 -8.85 4.42 7.43
CA ASP A 66 -9.94 4.94 8.24
C ASP A 66 -10.08 4.08 9.48
N GLY A 67 -9.84 4.67 10.64
CA GLY A 67 -9.91 3.97 11.91
C GLY A 67 -9.03 4.60 12.97
N ALA A 68 -8.96 3.96 14.12
CA ALA A 68 -8.26 4.51 15.28
C ALA A 68 -6.76 4.69 15.05
N ASP A 69 -6.13 3.79 14.28
CA ASP A 69 -4.70 3.84 14.00
C ASP A 69 -4.38 4.25 12.56
N GLU A 70 -5.27 5.02 11.95
CA GLU A 70 -5.17 5.35 10.52
C GLU A 70 -3.88 6.08 10.14
N GLU A 71 -3.41 7.02 10.97
CA GLU A 71 -2.18 7.74 10.65
C GLU A 71 -0.96 6.83 10.73
N ALA A 72 -0.88 6.03 11.78
CA ALA A 72 0.20 5.07 11.92
C ALA A 72 0.22 4.08 10.77
N ALA A 73 -0.96 3.62 10.35
CA ALA A 73 -1.09 2.66 9.27
C ALA A 73 -0.58 3.23 7.94
N VAL A 74 -1.06 4.42 7.57
CA VAL A 74 -0.64 5.05 6.31
C VAL A 74 0.86 5.37 6.33
N ASP A 75 1.34 5.94 7.44
CA ASP A 75 2.76 6.29 7.54
C ASP A 75 3.66 5.06 7.43
N ALA A 76 3.27 3.95 8.06
CA ALA A 76 4.04 2.71 7.98
C ALA A 76 4.08 2.16 6.55
N LEU A 77 2.95 2.20 5.84
CA LEU A 77 2.88 1.70 4.47
C LEU A 77 3.65 2.59 3.50
N VAL A 78 3.54 3.91 3.66
CA VAL A 78 4.30 4.85 2.84
C VAL A 78 5.79 4.64 3.06
N SER A 79 6.21 4.48 4.31
CA SER A 79 7.62 4.23 4.65
C SER A 79 8.13 2.93 4.02
N LEU A 80 7.31 1.88 4.04
CA LEU A 80 7.67 0.60 3.44
C LEU A 80 7.87 0.75 1.93
N VAL A 81 6.98 1.46 1.25
CA VAL A 81 7.10 1.71 -0.18
C VAL A 81 8.34 2.54 -0.49
N GLU A 82 8.58 3.60 0.29
CA GLU A 82 9.74 4.47 0.09
C GLU A 82 11.07 3.76 0.32
N SER A 83 11.08 2.75 1.18
CA SER A 83 12.29 1.95 1.43
C SER A 83 12.52 0.88 0.38
N GLY A 84 11.66 0.76 -0.63
CA GLY A 84 11.75 -0.29 -1.63
C GLY A 84 11.33 -1.65 -1.10
N PHE A 85 10.47 -1.67 -0.07
CA PHE A 85 9.97 -2.87 0.61
C PHE A 85 11.05 -3.61 1.39
N GLU A 86 12.06 -2.90 1.82
CA GLU A 86 13.09 -3.41 2.72
C GLU A 86 12.74 -3.00 4.14
N GLU A 87 12.78 -3.94 5.05
CA GLU A 87 12.54 -3.68 6.47
C GLU A 87 13.80 -3.88 7.29
#